data_3abb66ebb1c5d3171ae6e6e7c1d580e4
#
_entry.id   3abb66ebb1c5d3171ae6e6e7c1d580e4
#
_cell.length_a   1.000
_cell.length_b   1.000
_cell.length_c   1.000
_cell.angle_alpha   90.00
_cell.angle_beta   90.00
_cell.angle_gamma   90.00
#
_symmetry.space_group_name_H-M   'P 1'
#
loop_
_entity.id
_entity.type
_entity.pdbx_description
1 polymer ?
#
loop_
_entity_poly.entity_id
_entity_poly.type
_entity_poly.pdbx_seq_one_letter_code
_entity_poly.pdbx_strand_id
1 'polypeptide(L)'
;MINLAVYGTGRNLSLKNLIQRAAMSYLKMLLPLKRKVNIKIEVVDELESSEGVFGECYEYGSDDYYKYVIRLDNNKSRQIMLVTLAHEFIHLKQYDKKELRFYSKDHDSARWKGQLYKNYDYETAPWEVEASEGELVLYNNFINQE
;
A
#
# COMPACT_ATOMS: atom_id res chain seq x y z
N MET A 1 -7.62 15.61 8.88
CA MET A 1 -6.73 14.84 9.76
C MET A 1 -6.35 13.51 9.11
N ILE A 2 -5.10 13.16 9.16
CA ILE A 2 -4.61 11.88 8.66
C ILE A 2 -4.54 10.92 9.84
N ASN A 3 -5.21 9.78 9.74
CA ASN A 3 -5.22 8.74 10.74
C ASN A 3 -4.60 7.47 10.16
N LEU A 4 -3.45 7.06 10.71
CA LEU A 4 -2.75 5.84 10.33
C LEU A 4 -2.79 4.88 11.51
N ALA A 5 -3.68 3.91 11.48
CA ALA A 5 -3.83 2.92 12.54
C ALA A 5 -3.06 1.65 12.15
N VAL A 6 -2.19 1.18 13.02
CA VAL A 6 -1.39 -0.04 12.78
C VAL A 6 -1.82 -1.11 13.77
N TYR A 7 -2.17 -2.28 13.26
CA TYR A 7 -2.61 -3.44 14.01
C TYR A 7 -1.75 -4.67 13.70
N GLY A 8 -1.73 -5.61 14.61
CA GLY A 8 -1.09 -6.91 14.37
C GLY A 8 0.38 -6.99 14.79
N THR A 9 0.94 -5.94 15.36
CA THR A 9 2.32 -5.96 15.85
C THR A 9 2.44 -6.49 17.29
N GLY A 10 1.31 -6.79 17.94
CA GLY A 10 1.29 -7.28 19.32
C GLY A 10 1.95 -6.29 20.27
N ARG A 11 2.91 -6.79 21.05
CA ARG A 11 3.67 -5.98 22.01
C ARG A 11 4.88 -5.28 21.40
N ASN A 12 5.14 -5.45 20.11
CA ASN A 12 6.29 -4.85 19.45
C ASN A 12 5.99 -3.40 19.08
N LEU A 13 6.12 -2.50 20.06
CA LEU A 13 5.87 -1.06 19.86
C LEU A 13 6.92 -0.43 18.93
N SER A 14 8.13 -0.95 18.94
CA SER A 14 9.21 -0.48 18.04
C SER A 14 8.81 -0.68 16.57
N LEU A 15 8.30 -1.86 16.23
CA LEU A 15 7.83 -2.15 14.89
C LEU A 15 6.61 -1.31 14.53
N LYS A 16 5.65 -1.20 15.45
CA LYS A 16 4.45 -0.39 15.24
C LYS A 16 4.81 1.06 14.91
N ASN A 17 5.69 1.66 15.71
CA ASN A 17 6.11 3.04 15.53
C ASN A 17 6.89 3.22 14.23
N LEU A 18 7.73 2.26 13.87
CA LEU A 18 8.49 2.29 12.61
C LEU A 18 7.54 2.27 11.40
N ILE A 19 6.55 1.40 11.41
CA ILE A 19 5.56 1.32 10.34
C ILE A 19 4.79 2.65 10.24
N GLN A 20 4.38 3.23 11.37
CA GLN A 20 3.66 4.50 11.38
C GLN A 20 4.49 5.63 10.79
N ARG A 21 5.78 5.72 11.15
CA ARG A 21 6.67 6.75 10.61
C ARG A 21 6.90 6.58 9.10
N ALA A 22 7.14 5.34 8.67
CA ALA A 22 7.33 5.05 7.25
C ALA A 22 6.07 5.38 6.45
N ALA A 23 4.91 4.96 6.94
CA ALA A 23 3.63 5.23 6.29
C ALA A 23 3.37 6.73 6.12
N MET A 24 3.64 7.51 7.16
CA MET A 24 3.48 8.96 7.09
C MET A 24 4.43 9.57 6.06
N SER A 25 5.69 9.11 6.03
CA SER A 25 6.67 9.57 5.05
C SER A 25 6.21 9.27 3.62
N TYR A 26 5.77 8.04 3.36
CA TYR A 26 5.30 7.64 2.03
C TYR A 26 4.08 8.43 1.60
N LEU A 27 3.12 8.60 2.52
CA LEU A 27 1.91 9.36 2.23
C LEU A 27 2.24 10.81 1.85
N LYS A 28 3.13 11.46 2.60
CA LYS A 28 3.53 12.84 2.32
C LYS A 28 4.28 12.98 0.99
N MET A 29 5.07 11.99 0.62
CA MET A 29 5.78 12.01 -0.67
C MET A 29 4.82 11.81 -1.83
N LEU A 30 3.86 10.91 -1.70
CA LEU A 30 2.95 10.54 -2.79
C LEU A 30 1.76 11.49 -2.91
N LEU A 31 1.23 11.95 -1.78
CA LEU A 31 0.03 12.78 -1.71
C LEU A 31 0.27 13.97 -0.77
N PRO A 32 1.18 14.89 -1.14
CA PRO A 32 1.58 15.97 -0.22
C PRO A 32 0.45 16.93 0.14
N LEU A 33 -0.60 16.99 -0.66
CA LEU A 33 -1.74 17.88 -0.40
C LEU A 33 -2.89 17.19 0.34
N LYS A 34 -2.75 15.89 0.63
CA LYS A 34 -3.80 15.15 1.33
C LYS A 34 -3.87 15.61 2.79
N ARG A 35 -5.06 15.97 3.24
CA ARG A 35 -5.28 16.49 4.60
C ARG A 35 -6.16 15.62 5.48
N LYS A 36 -6.94 14.73 4.86
CA LYS A 36 -7.90 13.91 5.59
C LYS A 36 -8.00 12.53 4.95
N VAL A 37 -7.64 11.51 5.68
CA VAL A 37 -7.80 10.12 5.26
C VAL A 37 -7.61 9.21 6.48
N ASN A 38 -8.37 8.13 6.53
CA ASN A 38 -8.21 7.07 7.52
C ASN A 38 -7.67 5.83 6.82
N ILE A 39 -6.49 5.40 7.24
CA ILE A 39 -5.78 4.25 6.66
C ILE A 39 -5.50 3.25 7.77
N LYS A 40 -5.86 1.99 7.54
CA LYS A 40 -5.53 0.90 8.45
C LYS A 40 -4.41 0.06 7.84
N ILE A 41 -3.38 -0.21 8.62
CA ILE A 41 -2.28 -1.09 8.24
C ILE A 41 -2.34 -2.30 9.17
N GLU A 42 -2.51 -3.48 8.61
CA GLU A 42 -2.58 -4.74 9.36
C GLU A 42 -1.35 -5.59 9.06
N VAL A 43 -0.62 -5.95 10.12
CA VAL A 43 0.45 -6.94 10.02
C VAL A 43 -0.19 -8.29 10.33
N VAL A 44 -0.18 -9.20 9.36
CA VAL A 44 -0.88 -10.48 9.48
C VAL A 44 0.09 -11.64 9.30
N ASP A 45 -0.22 -12.76 9.95
CA ASP A 45 0.60 -13.95 9.85
C ASP A 45 0.36 -14.68 8.53
N GLU A 46 1.42 -15.21 7.95
CA GLU A 46 1.37 -16.14 6.81
C GLU A 46 0.63 -15.62 5.58
N LEU A 47 0.74 -14.30 5.29
CA LEU A 47 0.08 -13.73 4.13
C LEU A 47 0.62 -14.34 2.82
N GLU A 48 1.94 -14.52 2.72
CA GLU A 48 2.53 -15.15 1.53
C GLU A 48 2.08 -16.60 1.38
N SER A 49 2.08 -17.37 2.47
CA SER A 49 1.72 -18.78 2.39
C SER A 49 0.23 -19.01 2.12
N SER A 50 -0.64 -18.10 2.56
CA SER A 50 -2.09 -18.24 2.35
C SER A 50 -2.58 -17.58 1.05
N GLU A 51 -1.98 -16.46 0.64
CA GLU A 51 -2.47 -15.67 -0.50
C GLU A 51 -1.40 -15.41 -1.57
N GLY A 52 -0.16 -15.82 -1.33
CA GLY A 52 0.92 -15.70 -2.31
C GLY A 52 1.50 -14.31 -2.48
N VAL A 53 1.22 -13.38 -1.55
CA VAL A 53 1.68 -12.00 -1.64
C VAL A 53 2.35 -11.57 -0.34
N PHE A 54 3.26 -10.60 -0.43
CA PHE A 54 3.93 -10.01 0.74
C PHE A 54 3.08 -8.88 1.35
N GLY A 55 2.21 -8.28 0.55
CA GLY A 55 1.33 -7.22 0.97
C GLY A 55 0.19 -7.01 0.01
N GLU A 56 -0.80 -6.25 0.45
CA GLU A 56 -2.01 -5.94 -0.32
C GLU A 56 -2.49 -4.56 0.04
N CYS A 57 -3.17 -3.89 -0.89
CA CYS A 57 -3.84 -2.62 -0.65
C CYS A 57 -5.26 -2.68 -1.19
N TYR A 58 -6.23 -2.39 -0.32
CA TYR A 58 -7.64 -2.36 -0.70
C TYR A 58 -8.19 -0.95 -0.53
N GLU A 59 -9.04 -0.55 -1.48
CA GLU A 59 -9.84 0.66 -1.38
C GLU A 59 -11.27 0.27 -1.01
N TYR A 60 -11.80 0.85 0.06
CA TYR A 60 -13.17 0.63 0.50
C TYR A 60 -14.07 1.81 0.12
N GLY A 61 -15.38 1.64 0.33
CA GLY A 61 -16.37 2.64 -0.04
C GLY A 61 -16.33 3.88 0.87
N SER A 62 -17.01 4.94 0.44
CA SER A 62 -17.04 6.21 1.17
C SER A 62 -17.71 6.11 2.54
N ASP A 63 -18.55 5.08 2.75
CA ASP A 63 -19.24 4.86 4.02
C ASP A 63 -18.39 4.10 5.04
N ASP A 64 -17.23 3.54 4.63
CA ASP A 64 -16.34 2.82 5.51
C ASP A 64 -15.45 3.80 6.26
N TYR A 65 -15.20 3.51 7.56
CA TYR A 65 -14.33 4.36 8.38
C TYR A 65 -12.92 4.44 7.78
N TYR A 66 -12.33 3.28 7.46
CA TYR A 66 -11.05 3.23 6.77
C TYR A 66 -11.28 3.16 5.27
N LYS A 67 -10.84 4.17 4.55
CA LYS A 67 -10.93 4.19 3.10
C LYS A 67 -9.94 3.21 2.46
N TYR A 68 -8.78 3.07 3.07
CA TYR A 68 -7.74 2.17 2.58
C TYR A 68 -7.28 1.24 3.68
N VAL A 69 -7.05 -0.01 3.32
CA VAL A 69 -6.47 -1.01 4.21
C VAL A 69 -5.28 -1.64 3.50
N ILE A 70 -4.13 -1.61 4.17
CA ILE A 70 -2.90 -2.24 3.70
C ILE A 70 -2.60 -3.40 4.63
N ARG A 71 -2.31 -4.58 4.07
CA ARG A 71 -1.91 -5.76 4.82
C ARG A 71 -0.48 -6.11 4.49
N LEU A 72 0.30 -6.47 5.50
CA LEU A 72 1.72 -6.82 5.38
C LEU A 72 1.97 -8.19 6.03
N ASP A 73 2.82 -8.99 5.41
CA ASP A 73 3.19 -10.29 5.96
C ASP A 73 4.14 -10.14 7.15
N ASN A 74 3.71 -10.67 8.31
CA ASN A 74 4.48 -10.62 9.56
C ASN A 74 5.77 -11.46 9.51
N ASN A 75 5.88 -12.40 8.59
CA ASN A 75 7.01 -13.33 8.50
C ASN A 75 8.17 -12.79 7.65
N LYS A 76 8.16 -11.50 7.34
CA LYS A 76 9.22 -10.85 6.57
C LYS A 76 10.11 -9.99 7.46
N SER A 77 11.34 -9.73 7.01
CA SER A 77 12.22 -8.79 7.69
C SER A 77 11.61 -7.38 7.70
N ARG A 78 12.10 -6.52 8.61
CA ARG A 78 11.62 -5.13 8.65
C ARG A 78 11.87 -4.42 7.33
N GLN A 79 13.02 -4.66 6.69
CA GLN A 79 13.33 -4.05 5.39
C GLN A 79 12.30 -4.46 4.33
N ILE A 80 12.02 -5.75 4.22
CA ILE A 80 11.03 -6.24 3.24
C ILE A 80 9.65 -5.68 3.55
N MET A 81 9.26 -5.64 4.84
CA MET A 81 7.97 -5.05 5.23
C MET A 81 7.87 -3.59 4.82
N LEU A 82 8.93 -2.80 5.02
CA LEU A 82 8.90 -1.37 4.69
C LEU A 82 8.94 -1.11 3.19
N VAL A 83 9.65 -1.94 2.42
CA VAL A 83 9.64 -1.85 0.95
C VAL A 83 8.26 -2.25 0.42
N THR A 84 7.69 -3.32 0.96
CA THR A 84 6.33 -3.76 0.61
C THR A 84 5.30 -2.68 0.94
N LEU A 85 5.43 -2.05 2.11
CA LEU A 85 4.56 -0.95 2.50
C LEU A 85 4.62 0.20 1.49
N ALA A 86 5.83 0.53 1.01
CA ALA A 86 6.01 1.56 -0.01
C ALA A 86 5.28 1.19 -1.31
N HIS A 87 5.42 -0.07 -1.75
CA HIS A 87 4.73 -0.60 -2.92
C HIS A 87 3.21 -0.42 -2.79
N GLU A 88 2.66 -0.79 -1.64
CA GLU A 88 1.22 -0.71 -1.41
C GLU A 88 0.74 0.76 -1.28
N PHE A 89 1.57 1.66 -0.75
CA PHE A 89 1.24 3.08 -0.74
C PHE A 89 1.20 3.68 -2.15
N ILE A 90 2.01 3.17 -3.07
CA ILE A 90 1.92 3.61 -4.47
C ILE A 90 0.57 3.21 -5.07
N HIS A 91 0.10 1.99 -4.79
CA HIS A 91 -1.26 1.60 -5.19
C HIS A 91 -2.33 2.48 -4.56
N LEU A 92 -2.18 2.81 -3.28
CA LEU A 92 -3.10 3.73 -2.61
C LEU A 92 -3.16 5.07 -3.34
N LYS A 93 -1.99 5.61 -3.73
CA LYS A 93 -1.92 6.84 -4.51
C LYS A 93 -2.65 6.70 -5.85
N GLN A 94 -2.46 5.57 -6.51
CA GLN A 94 -3.12 5.30 -7.79
C GLN A 94 -4.65 5.29 -7.65
N TYR A 95 -5.16 4.69 -6.57
CA TYR A 95 -6.59 4.72 -6.27
C TYR A 95 -7.06 6.13 -5.93
N ASP A 96 -6.34 6.83 -5.06
CA ASP A 96 -6.76 8.13 -4.56
C ASP A 96 -6.79 9.18 -5.68
N LYS A 97 -5.83 9.13 -6.60
CA LYS A 97 -5.80 10.00 -7.78
C LYS A 97 -6.67 9.51 -8.91
N LYS A 98 -7.38 8.39 -8.71
CA LYS A 98 -8.24 7.78 -9.72
C LYS A 98 -7.49 7.41 -11.00
N GLU A 99 -6.22 7.08 -10.86
CA GLU A 99 -5.40 6.59 -11.96
C GLU A 99 -5.71 5.13 -12.26
N LEU A 100 -6.03 4.36 -11.21
CA LEU A 100 -6.31 2.92 -11.30
C LEU A 100 -7.69 2.62 -10.76
N ARG A 101 -8.46 1.85 -11.53
CA ARG A 101 -9.76 1.33 -11.11
C ARG A 101 -9.97 -0.08 -11.65
N PHE A 102 -10.27 -1.02 -10.76
CA PHE A 102 -10.65 -2.37 -11.17
C PHE A 102 -12.16 -2.47 -11.34
N TYR A 103 -12.60 -3.21 -12.37
CA TYR A 103 -14.03 -3.35 -12.68
C TYR A 103 -14.61 -4.68 -12.24
N SER A 104 -13.76 -5.66 -11.91
CA SER A 104 -14.22 -6.97 -11.47
C SER A 104 -13.50 -7.36 -10.18
N LYS A 105 -14.12 -8.30 -9.43
CA LYS A 105 -13.49 -8.83 -8.21
C LYS A 105 -12.23 -9.63 -8.53
N ASP A 106 -12.15 -10.19 -9.72
CA ASP A 106 -11.01 -11.00 -10.15
C ASP A 106 -9.87 -10.15 -10.70
N HIS A 107 -10.09 -8.82 -10.79
CA HIS A 107 -9.10 -7.86 -11.30
C HIS A 107 -8.60 -8.21 -12.71
N ASP A 108 -9.46 -8.78 -13.56
CA ASP A 108 -9.15 -9.10 -14.94
C ASP A 108 -9.41 -7.94 -15.90
N SER A 109 -10.05 -6.89 -15.42
CA SER A 109 -10.34 -5.66 -16.16
C SER A 109 -9.99 -4.47 -15.30
N ALA A 110 -9.23 -3.54 -15.85
CA ALA A 110 -8.82 -2.33 -15.14
C ALA A 110 -8.80 -1.14 -16.08
N ARG A 111 -9.04 0.04 -15.53
CA ARG A 111 -8.78 1.30 -16.22
C ARG A 111 -7.57 1.95 -15.56
N TRP A 112 -6.60 2.29 -16.39
CA TRP A 112 -5.37 2.94 -15.97
C TRP A 112 -5.22 4.24 -16.74
N LYS A 113 -5.24 5.36 -16.03
CA LYS A 113 -5.12 6.71 -16.60
C LYS A 113 -6.04 6.88 -17.82
N GLY A 114 -7.28 6.39 -17.70
CA GLY A 114 -8.30 6.52 -18.72
C GLY A 114 -8.31 5.43 -19.79
N GLN A 115 -7.32 4.54 -19.81
CA GLN A 115 -7.23 3.46 -20.79
C GLN A 115 -7.69 2.14 -20.21
N LEU A 116 -8.53 1.40 -20.94
CA LEU A 116 -9.03 0.10 -20.52
C LEU A 116 -8.03 -1.00 -20.84
N TYR A 117 -7.76 -1.84 -19.82
CA TYR A 117 -6.91 -3.02 -19.93
C TYR A 117 -7.74 -4.25 -19.59
N LYS A 118 -7.68 -5.29 -20.43
CA LYS A 118 -8.34 -6.58 -20.21
C LYS A 118 -7.35 -7.71 -20.34
N ASN A 119 -7.50 -8.73 -19.49
CA ASN A 119 -6.67 -9.95 -19.53
C ASN A 119 -5.17 -9.61 -19.54
N TYR A 120 -4.79 -8.58 -18.77
CA TYR A 120 -3.42 -8.13 -18.68
C TYR A 120 -2.57 -9.10 -17.86
N ASP A 121 -1.27 -9.08 -18.11
CA ASP A 121 -0.30 -9.78 -17.27
C ASP A 121 0.00 -8.91 -16.05
N TYR A 122 -0.11 -9.49 -14.86
CA TYR A 122 0.11 -8.78 -13.59
C TYR A 122 1.47 -8.09 -13.55
N GLU A 123 2.55 -8.80 -13.93
CA GLU A 123 3.91 -8.28 -13.80
C GLU A 123 4.21 -7.14 -14.74
N THR A 124 3.54 -7.06 -15.88
CA THR A 124 3.77 -6.03 -16.89
C THR A 124 2.70 -4.94 -16.90
N ALA A 125 1.68 -5.06 -16.05
CA ALA A 125 0.66 -4.04 -15.92
C ALA A 125 1.30 -2.70 -15.51
N PRO A 126 0.96 -1.59 -16.16
CA PRO A 126 1.65 -0.31 -15.90
C PRO A 126 1.57 0.15 -14.45
N TRP A 127 0.50 -0.15 -13.74
CA TRP A 127 0.38 0.20 -12.33
C TRP A 127 1.31 -0.62 -11.44
N GLU A 128 1.60 -1.88 -11.79
CA GLU A 128 2.56 -2.70 -11.07
C GLU A 128 4.00 -2.27 -11.38
N VAL A 129 4.26 -1.91 -12.62
CA VAL A 129 5.57 -1.38 -13.02
C VAL A 129 5.87 -0.08 -12.26
N GLU A 130 4.91 0.83 -12.17
CA GLU A 130 5.08 2.07 -11.41
C GLU A 130 5.37 1.78 -9.93
N ALA A 131 4.61 0.86 -9.33
CA ALA A 131 4.79 0.51 -7.92
C ALA A 131 6.16 -0.12 -7.68
N SER A 132 6.58 -1.05 -8.54
CA SER A 132 7.86 -1.74 -8.41
C SER A 132 9.06 -0.80 -8.64
N GLU A 133 8.94 0.14 -9.55
CA GLU A 133 10.00 1.12 -9.80
C GLU A 133 10.10 2.18 -8.70
N GLY A 134 8.99 2.51 -8.05
CA GLY A 134 8.93 3.57 -7.04
C GLY A 134 9.20 3.11 -5.62
N GLU A 135 9.05 1.82 -5.31
CA GLU A 135 9.10 1.34 -3.93
C GLU A 135 10.43 1.60 -3.24
N LEU A 136 11.55 1.39 -3.91
CA LEU A 136 12.87 1.63 -3.33
C LEU A 136 13.19 3.12 -3.20
N VAL A 137 12.67 3.94 -4.08
CA VAL A 137 12.82 5.40 -3.98
C VAL A 137 12.18 5.90 -2.68
N LEU A 138 10.96 5.47 -2.40
CA LEU A 138 10.26 5.83 -1.16
C LEU A 138 10.98 5.29 0.07
N TYR A 139 11.38 4.02 0.02
CA TYR A 139 12.05 3.38 1.14
C TYR A 139 13.39 4.07 1.46
N ASN A 140 14.22 4.30 0.45
CA ASN A 140 15.52 4.94 0.66
C ASN A 140 15.37 6.37 1.17
N ASN A 141 14.38 7.10 0.68
CA ASN A 141 14.09 8.45 1.17
C ASN A 141 13.73 8.43 2.65
N PHE A 142 12.86 7.49 3.06
CA PHE A 142 12.48 7.35 4.47
C PHE A 142 13.69 6.97 5.34
N ILE A 143 14.48 5.99 4.93
CA ILE A 143 15.63 5.52 5.71
C ILE A 143 16.67 6.64 5.87
N ASN A 144 16.88 7.46 4.85
CA ASN A 144 17.84 8.56 4.90
C ASN A 144 17.40 9.70 5.82
N GLN A 145 16.11 9.77 6.16
CA GLN A 145 15.55 10.76 7.10
C GLN A 145 15.58 10.29 8.55
N GLU A 146 15.77 9.01 8.79
CA GLU A 146 15.81 8.43 10.14
C GLU A 146 17.23 8.53 10.78
#